data_a0d414191110c9256e9f7105e2f6af4b
#
_entry.id   a0d414191110c9256e9f7105e2f6af4b
#
_cell.length_a   1.000
_cell.length_b   1.000
_cell.length_c   1.000
_cell.angle_alpha   90.00
_cell.angle_beta   90.00
_cell.angle_gamma   90.00
#
_symmetry.space_group_name_H-M   'P 1'
#
loop_
_entity.id
_entity.type
_entity.pdbx_description
1 polymer ?
#
loop_
_entity_poly.entity_id
_entity_poly.type
_entity_poly.pdbx_seq_one_letter_code
_entity_poly.pdbx_strand_id
1 'polypeptide(L)'
;MIVVDSNSTDGTASVAKAFGAQVVFRDFDNFSAQKNYALTFATGKWILFLDADERITHSLKLELLETLEKEEFDGLKLNFPHFYMNRFLYHHSDTVLRVARRENARFEGNVHEKLVVEGKIKTLKNPVLHYTYKGLEAYIAKKDSYAWFQARQRYAKNEKASFFKLSVKPAFRFFSSLILKGGLRDGVPGFSVASVNAYGVFQRYVKLFLIQKGFTEDKQTTYLENSDFELNDTYEAYLKSLHRKSHHAGLGLYESGYKPDFIDFMLKPFGQFWYQFLIKGLIFKGKKGYIKAYLLGFAQVEKFLKVWLMQRHIK
;
A
#
# COMPACT_ATOMS: atom_id res chain seq x y z
N MET A 1 -7.31 -24.41 16.31
CA MET A 1 -7.33 -23.27 15.37
C MET A 1 -8.77 -22.99 14.96
N ILE A 2 -9.18 -21.72 14.91
CA ILE A 2 -10.53 -21.30 14.51
C ILE A 2 -10.36 -20.49 13.21
N VAL A 3 -11.17 -20.80 12.19
CA VAL A 3 -11.23 -20.10 10.91
C VAL A 3 -12.64 -19.56 10.73
N VAL A 4 -12.77 -18.24 10.58
CA VAL A 4 -14.05 -17.61 10.22
C VAL A 4 -14.06 -17.38 8.72
N ASP A 5 -14.91 -18.07 8.03
CA ASP A 5 -15.07 -18.03 6.57
C ASP A 5 -16.27 -17.17 6.19
N SER A 6 -16.07 -16.24 5.25
CA SER A 6 -17.14 -15.34 4.75
C SER A 6 -17.87 -15.94 3.55
N ASN A 7 -18.23 -17.23 3.62
CA ASN A 7 -18.91 -17.98 2.58
C ASN A 7 -18.07 -18.09 1.29
N SER A 8 -16.80 -18.47 1.42
CA SER A 8 -15.91 -18.71 0.29
C SER A 8 -16.49 -19.80 -0.64
N THR A 9 -16.44 -19.56 -1.93
CA THR A 9 -16.95 -20.50 -2.96
C THR A 9 -15.86 -21.44 -3.51
N ASP A 10 -14.63 -21.31 -3.02
CA ASP A 10 -13.49 -22.17 -3.37
C ASP A 10 -13.26 -23.26 -2.31
N GLY A 11 -12.14 -23.96 -2.37
CA GLY A 11 -11.77 -25.00 -1.42
C GLY A 11 -11.33 -24.54 -0.03
N THR A 12 -11.42 -23.24 0.33
CA THR A 12 -10.87 -22.68 1.58
C THR A 12 -11.36 -23.41 2.82
N ALA A 13 -12.68 -23.58 2.97
CA ALA A 13 -13.27 -24.23 4.16
C ALA A 13 -12.85 -25.71 4.27
N SER A 14 -12.80 -26.43 3.14
CA SER A 14 -12.39 -27.83 3.08
C SER A 14 -10.93 -28.01 3.47
N VAL A 15 -10.03 -27.16 2.97
CA VAL A 15 -8.62 -27.15 3.30
C VAL A 15 -8.44 -26.86 4.79
N ALA A 16 -9.11 -25.84 5.34
CA ALA A 16 -9.01 -25.50 6.76
C ALA A 16 -9.43 -26.68 7.66
N LYS A 17 -10.54 -27.36 7.34
CA LYS A 17 -11.01 -28.55 8.08
C LYS A 17 -10.02 -29.70 7.98
N ALA A 18 -9.41 -29.95 6.81
CA ALA A 18 -8.42 -31.01 6.63
C ALA A 18 -7.18 -30.78 7.52
N PHE A 19 -6.84 -29.52 7.84
CA PHE A 19 -5.79 -29.18 8.79
C PHE A 19 -6.27 -29.10 10.25
N GLY A 20 -7.45 -29.63 10.58
CA GLY A 20 -7.98 -29.70 11.94
C GLY A 20 -8.51 -28.36 12.50
N ALA A 21 -8.83 -27.39 11.64
CA ALA A 21 -9.44 -26.16 12.10
C ALA A 21 -10.95 -26.33 12.36
N GLN A 22 -11.43 -25.68 13.42
CA GLN A 22 -12.85 -25.39 13.56
C GLN A 22 -13.21 -24.27 12.58
N VAL A 23 -14.01 -24.59 11.55
CA VAL A 23 -14.47 -23.61 10.57
C VAL A 23 -15.89 -23.17 10.95
N VAL A 24 -16.06 -21.85 11.09
CA VAL A 24 -17.34 -21.20 11.35
C VAL A 24 -17.63 -20.20 10.23
N PHE A 25 -18.89 -20.13 9.81
CA PHE A 25 -19.32 -19.28 8.71
C PHE A 25 -20.01 -18.03 9.22
N ARG A 26 -19.70 -16.88 8.61
CA ARG A 26 -20.32 -15.61 8.92
C ARG A 26 -20.23 -14.67 7.72
N ASP A 27 -21.34 -14.06 7.34
CA ASP A 27 -21.36 -13.00 6.33
C ASP A 27 -20.44 -11.85 6.75
N PHE A 28 -19.69 -11.32 5.79
CA PHE A 28 -18.75 -10.25 6.05
C PHE A 28 -19.47 -8.89 6.13
N ASP A 29 -19.44 -8.26 7.29
CA ASP A 29 -19.88 -6.89 7.50
C ASP A 29 -18.70 -5.91 7.72
N ASN A 30 -17.77 -6.27 8.62
CA ASN A 30 -16.52 -5.55 8.83
C ASN A 30 -15.50 -6.44 9.55
N PHE A 31 -14.22 -6.05 9.49
CA PHE A 31 -13.13 -6.85 10.06
C PHE A 31 -13.21 -6.98 11.58
N SER A 32 -13.62 -5.93 12.32
CA SER A 32 -13.75 -6.02 13.79
C SER A 32 -14.81 -7.02 14.19
N ALA A 33 -15.99 -6.98 13.57
CA ALA A 33 -17.07 -7.90 13.87
C ALA A 33 -16.68 -9.34 13.54
N GLN A 34 -15.95 -9.56 12.42
CA GLN A 34 -15.47 -10.88 12.02
C GLN A 34 -14.49 -11.45 13.04
N LYS A 35 -13.51 -10.63 13.48
CA LYS A 35 -12.50 -11.03 14.47
C LYS A 35 -13.10 -11.22 15.88
N ASN A 36 -14.05 -10.36 16.28
CA ASN A 36 -14.78 -10.53 17.55
C ASN A 36 -15.66 -11.79 17.54
N TYR A 37 -16.28 -12.12 16.41
CA TYR A 37 -17.02 -13.37 16.27
C TYR A 37 -16.10 -14.59 16.43
N ALA A 38 -14.89 -14.55 15.87
CA ALA A 38 -13.90 -15.62 16.11
C ALA A 38 -13.56 -15.81 17.59
N LEU A 39 -13.51 -14.72 18.35
CA LEU A 39 -13.22 -14.76 19.80
C LEU A 39 -14.26 -15.55 20.59
N THR A 40 -15.52 -15.56 20.18
CA THR A 40 -16.58 -16.29 20.90
C THR A 40 -16.37 -17.81 20.91
N PHE A 41 -15.59 -18.34 19.98
CA PHE A 41 -15.26 -19.78 19.89
C PHE A 41 -13.90 -20.10 20.54
N ALA A 42 -13.15 -19.10 20.97
CA ALA A 42 -11.83 -19.30 21.52
C ALA A 42 -11.89 -19.79 22.97
N THR A 43 -11.12 -20.83 23.29
CA THR A 43 -11.06 -21.43 24.64
C THR A 43 -9.70 -21.28 25.30
N GLY A 44 -8.65 -20.93 24.52
CA GLY A 44 -7.30 -20.78 25.03
C GLY A 44 -7.12 -19.54 25.93
N LYS A 45 -6.13 -19.58 26.82
CA LYS A 45 -5.74 -18.44 27.68
C LYS A 45 -5.24 -17.25 26.81
N TRP A 46 -4.53 -17.56 25.72
CA TRP A 46 -3.96 -16.60 24.80
C TRP A 46 -4.58 -16.75 23.42
N ILE A 47 -4.77 -15.63 22.75
CA ILE A 47 -5.25 -15.58 21.36
C ILE A 47 -4.18 -14.97 20.46
N LEU A 48 -3.90 -15.63 19.35
CA LEU A 48 -3.09 -15.11 18.25
C LEU A 48 -3.97 -14.93 17.04
N PHE A 49 -4.02 -13.72 16.50
CA PHE A 49 -4.72 -13.40 15.26
C PHE A 49 -3.77 -13.38 14.07
N LEU A 50 -4.12 -14.13 13.04
CA LEU A 50 -3.40 -14.16 11.77
C LEU A 50 -4.39 -14.02 10.61
N ASP A 51 -4.00 -13.25 9.60
CA ASP A 51 -4.71 -13.16 8.34
C ASP A 51 -4.22 -14.31 7.41
N ALA A 52 -5.00 -14.69 6.39
CA ALA A 52 -4.73 -15.89 5.57
C ALA A 52 -3.41 -15.82 4.76
N ASP A 53 -2.90 -14.61 4.53
CA ASP A 53 -1.64 -14.33 3.82
C ASP A 53 -0.43 -14.12 4.75
N GLU A 54 -0.58 -14.42 6.05
CA GLU A 54 0.46 -14.30 7.06
C GLU A 54 1.01 -15.68 7.45
N ARG A 55 2.33 -15.75 7.76
CA ARG A 55 3.03 -16.98 8.15
C ARG A 55 3.93 -16.73 9.35
N ILE A 56 3.80 -17.55 10.38
CA ILE A 56 4.70 -17.55 11.56
C ILE A 56 6.03 -18.20 11.17
N THR A 57 7.14 -17.52 11.47
CA THR A 57 8.47 -18.11 11.34
C THR A 57 8.75 -19.05 12.52
N HIS A 58 9.67 -20.01 12.32
CA HIS A 58 10.08 -20.90 13.41
C HIS A 58 10.66 -20.12 14.60
N SER A 59 11.50 -19.12 14.33
CA SER A 59 12.09 -18.25 15.36
C SER A 59 11.02 -17.44 16.12
N LEU A 60 9.99 -16.95 15.42
CA LEU A 60 8.87 -16.27 16.10
C LEU A 60 8.08 -17.23 16.98
N LYS A 61 7.85 -18.47 16.52
CA LYS A 61 7.18 -19.50 17.32
C LYS A 61 7.90 -19.72 18.67
N LEU A 62 9.23 -19.88 18.63
CA LEU A 62 10.02 -20.08 19.85
C LEU A 62 9.96 -18.85 20.76
N GLU A 63 10.12 -17.65 20.21
CA GLU A 63 10.05 -16.40 20.98
C GLU A 63 8.66 -16.18 21.61
N LEU A 64 7.59 -16.55 20.88
CA LEU A 64 6.22 -16.51 21.40
C LEU A 64 6.06 -17.43 22.60
N LEU A 65 6.42 -18.71 22.47
CA LEU A 65 6.28 -19.69 23.56
C LEU A 65 7.04 -19.26 24.81
N GLU A 66 8.33 -18.88 24.65
CA GLU A 66 9.14 -18.37 25.76
C GLU A 66 8.54 -17.14 26.46
N THR A 67 7.97 -16.20 25.63
CA THR A 67 7.38 -14.97 26.18
C THR A 67 6.06 -15.23 26.91
N LEU A 68 5.24 -16.15 26.37
CA LEU A 68 3.93 -16.49 26.95
C LEU A 68 4.07 -17.27 28.27
N GLU A 69 5.12 -18.10 28.44
CA GLU A 69 5.42 -18.83 29.68
C GLU A 69 5.74 -17.90 30.85
N LYS A 70 6.35 -16.74 30.60
CA LYS A 70 6.73 -15.77 31.65
C LYS A 70 5.55 -15.02 32.24
N GLU A 71 4.39 -15.01 31.58
CA GLU A 71 3.15 -14.36 32.02
C GLU A 71 3.26 -12.87 32.42
N GLU A 72 4.30 -12.18 31.97
CA GLU A 72 4.61 -10.79 32.34
C GLU A 72 3.82 -9.74 31.56
N PHE A 73 3.18 -10.14 30.45
CA PHE A 73 2.54 -9.25 29.49
C PHE A 73 1.08 -9.63 29.27
N ASP A 74 0.29 -8.67 28.81
CA ASP A 74 -1.13 -8.84 28.49
C ASP A 74 -1.36 -8.85 26.98
N GLY A 75 -0.40 -8.33 26.20
CA GLY A 75 -0.42 -8.34 24.74
C GLY A 75 0.96 -8.30 24.13
N LEU A 76 1.07 -8.84 22.88
CA LEU A 76 2.31 -8.83 22.13
C LEU A 76 2.09 -8.23 20.76
N LYS A 77 2.97 -7.27 20.39
CA LYS A 77 3.08 -6.73 19.04
C LYS A 77 4.06 -7.56 18.24
N LEU A 78 3.68 -7.87 17.00
CA LEU A 78 4.48 -8.60 16.05
C LEU A 78 4.92 -7.68 14.91
N ASN A 79 6.07 -7.97 14.31
CA ASN A 79 6.62 -7.23 13.19
C ASN A 79 6.26 -7.91 11.86
N PHE A 80 5.76 -7.13 10.91
CA PHE A 80 5.29 -7.58 9.60
C PHE A 80 6.13 -6.92 8.49
N PRO A 81 7.26 -7.50 8.08
CA PRO A 81 7.99 -7.02 6.92
C PRO A 81 7.13 -7.23 5.66
N HIS A 82 7.05 -6.20 4.82
CA HIS A 82 6.27 -6.27 3.60
C HIS A 82 6.95 -7.15 2.55
N PHE A 83 6.23 -8.10 1.97
CA PHE A 83 6.70 -8.85 0.81
C PHE A 83 6.45 -8.04 -0.46
N TYR A 84 7.53 -7.74 -1.19
CA TYR A 84 7.44 -6.94 -2.40
C TYR A 84 8.62 -7.21 -3.33
N MET A 85 8.37 -7.26 -4.64
CA MET A 85 9.39 -7.58 -5.63
C MET A 85 10.19 -8.85 -5.27
N ASN A 86 9.46 -9.90 -4.92
CA ASN A 86 9.94 -11.24 -4.58
C ASN A 86 10.91 -11.32 -3.37
N ARG A 87 10.81 -10.38 -2.43
CA ARG A 87 11.59 -10.37 -1.19
C ARG A 87 10.87 -9.69 -0.04
N PHE A 88 11.25 -10.00 1.20
CA PHE A 88 10.79 -9.28 2.38
C PHE A 88 11.61 -8.01 2.61
N LEU A 89 10.92 -6.89 2.87
CA LEU A 89 11.50 -5.60 3.16
C LEU A 89 11.48 -5.38 4.67
N TYR A 90 12.56 -5.76 5.34
CA TYR A 90 12.63 -5.70 6.81
C TYR A 90 12.65 -4.28 7.37
N HIS A 91 13.07 -3.30 6.59
CA HIS A 91 13.01 -1.88 6.97
C HIS A 91 11.66 -1.23 6.67
N HIS A 92 10.88 -1.82 5.75
CA HIS A 92 9.46 -1.50 5.53
C HIS A 92 8.60 -2.54 6.23
N SER A 93 8.44 -2.40 7.55
CA SER A 93 7.62 -3.28 8.36
C SER A 93 6.57 -2.50 9.14
N ASP A 94 5.43 -3.11 9.33
CA ASP A 94 4.42 -2.64 10.27
C ASP A 94 4.57 -3.43 11.58
N THR A 95 4.32 -2.76 12.72
CA THR A 95 4.29 -3.40 14.03
C THR A 95 2.86 -3.36 14.55
N VAL A 96 2.23 -4.52 14.70
CA VAL A 96 0.81 -4.65 15.01
C VAL A 96 0.60 -5.54 16.23
N LEU A 97 -0.32 -5.15 17.11
CA LEU A 97 -0.77 -5.99 18.23
C LEU A 97 -1.60 -7.15 17.67
N ARG A 98 -1.13 -8.38 17.89
CA ARG A 98 -1.73 -9.60 17.31
C ARG A 98 -1.94 -10.72 18.35
N VAL A 99 -1.31 -10.61 19.51
CA VAL A 99 -1.45 -11.59 20.61
C VAL A 99 -2.02 -10.88 21.82
N ALA A 100 -2.98 -11.51 22.48
CA ALA A 100 -3.63 -10.98 23.67
C ALA A 100 -4.10 -12.09 24.60
N ARG A 101 -4.25 -11.80 25.90
CA ARG A 101 -5.04 -12.64 26.79
C ARG A 101 -6.50 -12.61 26.34
N ARG A 102 -7.12 -13.79 26.23
CA ARG A 102 -8.48 -13.92 25.67
C ARG A 102 -9.50 -13.03 26.39
N GLU A 103 -9.43 -12.95 27.71
CA GLU A 103 -10.38 -12.19 28.54
C GLU A 103 -10.36 -10.67 28.29
N ASN A 104 -9.21 -10.14 27.81
CA ASN A 104 -8.99 -8.72 27.59
C ASN A 104 -8.99 -8.36 26.08
N ALA A 105 -9.21 -9.35 25.21
CA ALA A 105 -9.12 -9.15 23.76
C ALA A 105 -10.43 -8.67 23.17
N ARG A 106 -10.43 -7.51 22.50
CA ARG A 106 -11.54 -7.04 21.67
C ARG A 106 -11.01 -6.23 20.48
N PHE A 107 -11.73 -6.29 19.38
CA PHE A 107 -11.46 -5.43 18.23
C PHE A 107 -12.42 -4.27 18.18
N GLU A 108 -11.88 -3.08 17.87
CA GLU A 108 -12.63 -1.85 17.69
C GLU A 108 -12.29 -1.19 16.33
N GLY A 109 -13.26 -0.46 15.78
CA GLY A 109 -13.12 0.26 14.50
C GLY A 109 -13.65 -0.51 13.30
N ASN A 110 -14.45 0.16 12.45
CA ASN A 110 -15.11 -0.50 11.30
C ASN A 110 -14.20 -0.62 10.06
N VAL A 111 -13.27 0.32 9.87
CA VAL A 111 -12.43 0.42 8.65
C VAL A 111 -10.95 0.15 8.95
N HIS A 112 -10.49 0.52 10.13
CA HIS A 112 -9.13 0.28 10.62
C HIS A 112 -9.25 -0.37 11.99
N GLU A 113 -9.59 -1.67 11.97
CA GLU A 113 -9.75 -2.45 13.19
C GLU A 113 -8.44 -2.50 13.98
N LYS A 114 -8.58 -2.36 15.27
CA LYS A 114 -7.46 -2.48 16.21
C LYS A 114 -7.82 -3.44 17.31
N LEU A 115 -6.92 -4.38 17.57
CA LEU A 115 -6.97 -5.15 18.80
C LEU A 115 -6.68 -4.21 19.97
N VAL A 116 -7.59 -4.13 20.91
CA VAL A 116 -7.46 -3.36 22.16
C VAL A 116 -7.15 -4.32 23.29
N VAL A 117 -6.12 -4.01 24.05
CA VAL A 117 -5.67 -4.76 25.22
C VAL A 117 -5.28 -3.78 26.31
N GLU A 118 -5.81 -3.99 27.51
CA GLU A 118 -5.39 -3.25 28.69
C GLU A 118 -4.20 -3.98 29.35
N GLY A 119 -3.20 -3.22 29.83
CA GLY A 119 -2.05 -3.77 30.53
C GLY A 119 -0.72 -3.63 29.76
N LYS A 120 0.23 -4.52 30.09
CA LYS A 120 1.61 -4.46 29.57
C LYS A 120 1.72 -5.08 28.18
N ILE A 121 2.27 -4.32 27.23
CA ILE A 121 2.47 -4.76 25.85
C ILE A 121 3.96 -4.84 25.54
N LYS A 122 4.40 -5.97 24.98
CA LYS A 122 5.77 -6.19 24.50
C LYS A 122 5.77 -6.28 22.97
N THR A 123 6.84 -5.80 22.33
CA THR A 123 7.09 -6.03 20.90
C THR A 123 8.10 -7.16 20.76
N LEU A 124 7.75 -8.19 19.97
CA LEU A 124 8.65 -9.29 19.66
C LEU A 124 9.62 -8.91 18.54
N LYS A 125 10.78 -9.57 18.51
CA LYS A 125 11.86 -9.27 17.54
C LYS A 125 11.68 -10.01 16.22
N ASN A 126 11.27 -11.28 16.30
CA ASN A 126 11.14 -12.13 15.11
C ASN A 126 9.87 -11.80 14.32
N PRO A 127 9.92 -11.84 12.96
CA PRO A 127 8.82 -11.38 12.13
C PRO A 127 7.76 -12.43 11.84
N VAL A 128 6.55 -11.96 11.54
CA VAL A 128 5.55 -12.67 10.74
C VAL A 128 5.81 -12.39 9.26
N LEU A 129 5.87 -13.39 8.43
CA LEU A 129 5.99 -13.19 6.99
C LEU A 129 4.61 -12.86 6.40
N HIS A 130 4.47 -11.67 5.84
CA HIS A 130 3.22 -11.16 5.27
C HIS A 130 3.38 -10.93 3.76
N TYR A 131 2.69 -11.72 2.96
CA TYR A 131 2.76 -11.70 1.49
C TYR A 131 1.85 -10.60 0.90
N THR A 132 2.23 -9.35 1.13
CA THR A 132 1.36 -8.16 0.99
C THR A 132 1.09 -7.72 -0.44
N TYR A 133 2.08 -7.78 -1.34
CA TYR A 133 1.99 -7.15 -2.66
C TYR A 133 2.22 -8.14 -3.80
N LYS A 134 1.28 -8.12 -4.75
CA LYS A 134 1.29 -8.97 -5.95
C LYS A 134 2.06 -8.35 -7.14
N GLY A 135 2.99 -7.41 -6.88
CA GLY A 135 3.79 -6.74 -7.91
C GLY A 135 3.57 -5.23 -8.00
N LEU A 136 4.36 -4.57 -8.86
CA LEU A 136 4.37 -3.10 -8.99
C LEU A 136 3.03 -2.55 -9.48
N GLU A 137 2.45 -3.13 -10.53
CA GLU A 137 1.21 -2.64 -11.14
C GLU A 137 0.03 -2.77 -10.17
N ALA A 138 -0.09 -3.92 -9.49
CA ALA A 138 -1.12 -4.13 -8.47
C ALA A 138 -0.96 -3.14 -7.30
N TYR A 139 0.28 -2.80 -6.93
CA TYR A 139 0.53 -1.83 -5.87
C TYR A 139 0.15 -0.42 -6.28
N ILE A 140 0.50 0.02 -7.50
CA ILE A 140 0.07 1.32 -8.06
C ILE A 140 -1.46 1.38 -8.12
N ALA A 141 -2.12 0.37 -8.69
CA ALA A 141 -3.58 0.31 -8.80
C ALA A 141 -4.28 0.38 -7.44
N LYS A 142 -3.76 -0.35 -6.43
CA LYS A 142 -4.26 -0.29 -5.05
C LYS A 142 -4.17 1.14 -4.50
N LYS A 143 -3.02 1.82 -4.68
CA LYS A 143 -2.85 3.22 -4.20
C LYS A 143 -3.80 4.17 -4.91
N ASP A 144 -4.02 3.96 -6.19
CA ASP A 144 -4.92 4.79 -6.98
C ASP A 144 -6.38 4.63 -6.55
N SER A 145 -6.86 3.39 -6.39
CA SER A 145 -8.21 3.11 -5.88
C SER A 145 -8.43 3.73 -4.49
N TYR A 146 -7.50 3.52 -3.55
CA TYR A 146 -7.59 4.12 -2.21
C TYR A 146 -7.58 5.66 -2.21
N ALA A 147 -6.97 6.27 -3.23
CA ALA A 147 -6.90 7.72 -3.34
C ALA A 147 -8.28 8.37 -3.51
N TRP A 148 -9.23 7.76 -4.26
CA TRP A 148 -10.61 8.23 -4.37
C TRP A 148 -11.34 8.20 -3.02
N PHE A 149 -11.27 7.07 -2.33
CA PHE A 149 -11.88 6.94 -0.99
C PHE A 149 -11.36 8.01 -0.02
N GLN A 150 -10.04 8.18 0.04
CA GLN A 150 -9.40 9.18 0.91
C GLN A 150 -9.72 10.63 0.49
N ALA A 151 -9.86 10.88 -0.81
CA ALA A 151 -10.24 12.20 -1.32
C ALA A 151 -11.67 12.56 -0.91
N ARG A 152 -12.63 11.63 -1.00
CA ARG A 152 -14.01 11.81 -0.53
C ARG A 152 -14.09 12.11 0.96
N GLN A 153 -13.34 11.36 1.78
CA GLN A 153 -13.28 11.62 3.22
C GLN A 153 -12.74 13.03 3.56
N ARG A 154 -11.75 13.52 2.80
CA ARG A 154 -11.19 14.87 2.97
C ARG A 154 -12.12 15.94 2.49
N TYR A 155 -12.81 15.69 1.40
CA TYR A 155 -13.85 16.60 0.88
C TYR A 155 -14.99 16.77 1.89
N ALA A 156 -15.47 15.68 2.49
CA ALA A 156 -16.48 15.70 3.55
C ALA A 156 -16.04 16.52 4.80
N LYS A 157 -14.72 16.60 5.05
CA LYS A 157 -14.12 17.44 6.09
C LYS A 157 -13.81 18.86 5.63
N ASN A 158 -14.33 19.30 4.49
CA ASN A 158 -14.08 20.62 3.88
C ASN A 158 -12.58 20.92 3.62
N GLU A 159 -11.74 19.88 3.50
CA GLU A 159 -10.32 20.07 3.23
C GLU A 159 -10.10 20.52 1.78
N LYS A 160 -9.26 21.55 1.57
CA LYS A 160 -8.95 22.06 0.22
C LYS A 160 -7.63 21.45 -0.32
N ALA A 161 -7.65 21.12 -1.61
CA ALA A 161 -6.45 20.72 -2.37
C ALA A 161 -5.63 21.97 -2.71
N SER A 162 -4.69 22.35 -1.84
CA SER A 162 -3.75 23.45 -2.08
C SER A 162 -2.52 22.98 -2.86
N PHE A 163 -1.80 23.93 -3.47
CA PHE A 163 -0.52 23.64 -4.14
C PHE A 163 0.49 23.01 -3.19
N PHE A 164 0.55 23.50 -1.94
CA PHE A 164 1.37 22.94 -0.87
C PHE A 164 1.08 21.44 -0.63
N LYS A 165 -0.20 21.06 -0.60
CA LYS A 165 -0.59 19.66 -0.38
C LYS A 165 -0.26 18.76 -1.58
N LEU A 166 -0.35 19.32 -2.79
CA LEU A 166 0.02 18.60 -4.03
C LEU A 166 1.53 18.40 -4.17
N SER A 167 2.36 19.30 -3.63
CA SER A 167 3.82 19.26 -3.77
C SER A 167 4.52 18.71 -2.53
N VAL A 168 4.33 19.35 -1.37
CA VAL A 168 5.11 19.05 -0.16
C VAL A 168 4.69 17.72 0.47
N LYS A 169 3.39 17.39 0.50
CA LYS A 169 2.95 16.14 1.13
C LYS A 169 3.47 14.87 0.44
N PRO A 170 3.44 14.75 -0.90
CA PRO A 170 4.07 13.62 -1.60
C PRO A 170 5.58 13.58 -1.41
N ALA A 171 6.27 14.74 -1.52
CA ALA A 171 7.71 14.83 -1.30
C ALA A 171 8.09 14.36 0.12
N PHE A 172 7.40 14.86 1.14
CA PHE A 172 7.60 14.42 2.52
C PHE A 172 7.37 12.91 2.68
N ARG A 173 6.32 12.36 2.05
CA ARG A 173 6.05 10.92 2.08
C ARG A 173 7.18 10.12 1.42
N PHE A 174 7.70 10.59 0.30
CA PHE A 174 8.84 9.98 -0.38
C PHE A 174 10.06 9.92 0.52
N PHE A 175 10.53 11.07 1.02
CA PHE A 175 11.71 11.14 1.86
C PHE A 175 11.53 10.42 3.21
N SER A 176 10.36 10.52 3.82
CA SER A 176 10.05 9.76 5.04
C SER A 176 10.12 8.26 4.80
N SER A 177 9.57 7.74 3.70
CA SER A 177 9.63 6.31 3.38
C SER A 177 11.05 5.86 3.01
N LEU A 178 11.77 6.69 2.25
CA LEU A 178 13.09 6.34 1.73
C LEU A 178 14.17 6.42 2.81
N ILE A 179 14.15 7.47 3.64
CA ILE A 179 15.20 7.78 4.61
C ILE A 179 14.77 7.35 6.02
N LEU A 180 13.69 7.92 6.57
CA LEU A 180 13.31 7.71 7.98
C LEU A 180 12.86 6.27 8.25
N LYS A 181 12.19 5.64 7.30
CA LYS A 181 11.77 4.23 7.39
C LYS A 181 12.79 3.25 6.80
N GLY A 182 14.00 3.71 6.48
CA GLY A 182 15.09 2.84 6.03
C GLY A 182 14.96 2.26 4.62
N GLY A 183 14.09 2.82 3.76
CA GLY A 183 13.87 2.32 2.39
C GLY A 183 15.14 2.28 1.54
N LEU A 184 16.12 3.16 1.78
CA LEU A 184 17.44 3.09 1.13
C LEU A 184 18.15 1.75 1.39
N ARG A 185 18.00 1.16 2.58
CA ARG A 185 18.60 -0.12 2.94
C ARG A 185 17.95 -1.30 2.22
N ASP A 186 16.71 -1.12 1.77
CA ASP A 186 16.00 -2.12 0.95
C ASP A 186 16.34 -2.00 -0.56
N GLY A 187 17.16 -1.01 -0.96
CA GLY A 187 17.59 -0.79 -2.35
C GLY A 187 16.45 -0.40 -3.28
N VAL A 188 16.45 -0.92 -4.53
CA VAL A 188 15.43 -0.59 -5.55
C VAL A 188 14.00 -0.92 -5.09
N PRO A 189 13.69 -2.06 -4.44
CA PRO A 189 12.36 -2.30 -3.88
C PRO A 189 11.94 -1.26 -2.84
N GLY A 190 12.84 -0.81 -1.96
CA GLY A 190 12.55 0.25 -0.99
C GLY A 190 12.31 1.61 -1.65
N PHE A 191 13.10 1.94 -2.68
CA PHE A 191 12.86 3.12 -3.51
C PHE A 191 11.50 3.04 -4.21
N SER A 192 11.13 1.88 -4.75
CA SER A 192 9.83 1.66 -5.38
C SER A 192 8.68 1.89 -4.39
N VAL A 193 8.76 1.32 -3.18
CA VAL A 193 7.76 1.55 -2.12
C VAL A 193 7.65 3.03 -1.77
N ALA A 194 8.78 3.74 -1.63
CA ALA A 194 8.77 5.18 -1.34
C ALA A 194 8.09 5.98 -2.46
N SER A 195 8.42 5.67 -3.72
CA SER A 195 7.86 6.34 -4.91
C SER A 195 6.36 6.09 -5.06
N VAL A 196 5.90 4.84 -4.93
CA VAL A 196 4.48 4.48 -5.05
C VAL A 196 3.67 5.03 -3.85
N ASN A 197 4.23 5.09 -2.66
CA ASN A 197 3.58 5.73 -1.51
C ASN A 197 3.43 7.25 -1.72
N ALA A 198 4.44 7.92 -2.26
CA ALA A 198 4.38 9.34 -2.62
C ALA A 198 3.34 9.60 -3.72
N TYR A 199 3.32 8.75 -4.74
CA TYR A 199 2.31 8.77 -5.79
C TYR A 199 0.89 8.63 -5.23
N GLY A 200 0.63 7.69 -4.31
CA GLY A 200 -0.67 7.54 -3.67
C GLY A 200 -1.11 8.78 -2.88
N VAL A 201 -0.17 9.45 -2.19
CA VAL A 201 -0.45 10.74 -1.53
C VAL A 201 -0.76 11.83 -2.56
N PHE A 202 -0.01 11.88 -3.65
CA PHE A 202 -0.25 12.82 -4.74
C PHE A 202 -1.64 12.61 -5.36
N GLN A 203 -1.99 11.38 -5.73
CA GLN A 203 -3.29 11.01 -6.29
C GLN A 203 -4.45 11.40 -5.38
N ARG A 204 -4.31 11.23 -4.08
CA ARG A 204 -5.32 11.69 -3.10
C ARG A 204 -5.65 13.17 -3.24
N TYR A 205 -4.63 14.02 -3.38
CA TYR A 205 -4.85 15.47 -3.51
C TYR A 205 -5.26 15.90 -4.91
N VAL A 206 -4.85 15.17 -5.95
CA VAL A 206 -5.39 15.36 -7.30
C VAL A 206 -6.87 15.01 -7.34
N LYS A 207 -7.28 13.86 -6.81
CA LYS A 207 -8.69 13.43 -6.76
C LYS A 207 -9.53 14.35 -5.88
N LEU A 208 -8.97 14.88 -4.78
CA LEU A 208 -9.63 15.94 -4.00
C LEU A 208 -9.82 17.22 -4.83
N PHE A 209 -8.82 17.62 -5.61
CA PHE A 209 -8.94 18.77 -6.52
C PHE A 209 -10.02 18.54 -7.58
N LEU A 210 -10.10 17.33 -8.15
CA LEU A 210 -11.13 16.96 -9.11
C LEU A 210 -12.54 17.03 -8.49
N ILE A 211 -12.75 16.45 -7.30
CA ILE A 211 -14.03 16.52 -6.57
C ILE A 211 -14.44 17.98 -6.33
N GLN A 212 -13.51 18.85 -5.94
CA GLN A 212 -13.78 20.28 -5.73
C GLN A 212 -14.14 21.02 -7.03
N LYS A 213 -13.84 20.44 -8.20
CA LYS A 213 -14.26 20.94 -9.51
C LYS A 213 -15.55 20.28 -10.04
N GLY A 214 -16.23 19.48 -9.19
CA GLY A 214 -17.50 18.83 -9.52
C GLY A 214 -17.35 17.48 -10.23
N PHE A 215 -16.15 16.90 -10.24
CA PHE A 215 -15.92 15.58 -10.82
C PHE A 215 -16.07 14.47 -9.79
N THR A 216 -16.69 13.35 -10.18
CA THR A 216 -16.84 12.16 -9.34
C THR A 216 -16.33 10.93 -10.08
N GLU A 217 -15.99 9.87 -9.31
CA GLU A 217 -15.54 8.59 -9.86
C GLU A 217 -16.56 7.96 -10.83
N ASP A 218 -17.86 8.13 -10.54
CA ASP A 218 -18.97 7.55 -11.30
C ASP A 218 -19.33 8.33 -12.57
N LYS A 219 -18.95 9.60 -12.65
CA LYS A 219 -19.11 10.40 -13.86
C LYS A 219 -17.89 10.18 -14.75
N GLN A 220 -18.01 9.29 -15.74
CA GLN A 220 -16.98 8.96 -16.74
C GLN A 220 -16.54 10.15 -17.61
N THR A 221 -17.12 11.33 -17.42
CA THR A 221 -16.82 12.57 -18.11
C THR A 221 -16.08 13.52 -17.18
N THR A 222 -14.83 13.20 -16.86
CA THR A 222 -13.94 14.18 -16.25
C THR A 222 -13.26 14.97 -17.34
N TYR A 223 -14.00 15.83 -18.00
CA TYR A 223 -13.40 16.86 -18.84
C TYR A 223 -12.57 17.77 -17.92
N LEU A 224 -11.26 17.63 -18.00
CA LEU A 224 -10.40 18.77 -17.77
C LEU A 224 -10.56 19.63 -19.02
N GLU A 225 -11.67 20.40 -19.09
CA GLU A 225 -11.93 21.31 -20.19
C GLU A 225 -10.73 22.19 -20.42
N ASN A 226 -10.35 22.22 -21.68
CA ASN A 226 -9.31 22.97 -22.37
C ASN A 226 -7.90 22.39 -22.38
N SER A 227 -7.61 21.77 -23.53
CA SER A 227 -6.37 21.83 -24.31
C SER A 227 -5.05 21.26 -23.79
N ASP A 228 -4.92 20.83 -22.55
CA ASP A 228 -3.61 20.55 -21.97
C ASP A 228 -3.34 19.11 -21.53
N PHE A 229 -4.36 18.33 -21.37
CA PHE A 229 -4.32 16.88 -21.52
C PHE A 229 -4.81 16.65 -22.96
N GLU A 230 -3.92 16.30 -23.86
CA GLU A 230 -4.29 15.97 -25.22
C GLU A 230 -5.43 14.98 -25.18
N LEU A 231 -6.56 15.38 -25.79
CA LEU A 231 -7.76 14.57 -26.06
C LEU A 231 -8.79 14.41 -24.94
N ASN A 232 -10.01 14.32 -25.34
CA ASN A 232 -11.28 13.82 -24.83
C ASN A 232 -11.24 12.69 -23.76
N ASP A 233 -10.12 12.49 -23.07
CA ASP A 233 -9.91 11.39 -22.14
C ASP A 233 -10.18 11.84 -20.71
N THR A 234 -10.87 10.99 -19.98
CA THR A 234 -10.99 11.12 -18.52
C THR A 234 -9.62 11.07 -17.87
N TYR A 235 -9.48 11.62 -16.65
CA TYR A 235 -8.23 11.53 -15.89
C TYR A 235 -7.73 10.08 -15.76
N GLU A 236 -8.65 9.14 -15.54
CA GLU A 236 -8.34 7.70 -15.41
C GLU A 236 -7.86 7.10 -16.74
N ALA A 237 -8.46 7.49 -17.88
CA ALA A 237 -7.99 7.06 -19.18
C ALA A 237 -6.59 7.61 -19.49
N TYR A 238 -6.32 8.87 -19.12
CA TYR A 238 -4.98 9.45 -19.21
C TYR A 238 -3.96 8.66 -18.39
N LEU A 239 -4.27 8.33 -17.13
CA LEU A 239 -3.40 7.50 -16.29
C LEU A 239 -3.12 6.14 -16.92
N LYS A 240 -4.15 5.44 -17.39
CA LYS A 240 -4.00 4.13 -18.07
C LYS A 240 -3.11 4.25 -19.32
N SER A 241 -3.30 5.30 -20.13
CA SER A 241 -2.46 5.57 -21.29
C SER A 241 -1.00 5.80 -20.88
N LEU A 242 -0.77 6.57 -19.82
CA LEU A 242 0.57 6.87 -19.31
C LEU A 242 1.27 5.61 -18.80
N HIS A 243 0.60 4.77 -18.02
CA HIS A 243 1.12 3.49 -17.54
C HIS A 243 1.48 2.54 -18.69
N ARG A 244 0.62 2.49 -19.72
CA ARG A 244 0.90 1.69 -20.92
C ARG A 244 2.11 2.22 -21.68
N LYS A 245 2.23 3.54 -21.89
CA LYS A 245 3.41 4.17 -22.53
C LYS A 245 4.69 3.88 -21.76
N SER A 246 4.65 3.96 -20.39
CA SER A 246 5.78 3.62 -19.54
C SER A 246 6.19 2.16 -19.69
N HIS A 247 5.22 1.25 -19.81
CA HIS A 247 5.49 -0.18 -20.02
C HIS A 247 6.18 -0.44 -21.36
N HIS A 248 5.64 0.09 -22.47
CA HIS A 248 6.25 -0.09 -23.78
C HIS A 248 7.65 0.53 -23.87
N ALA A 249 7.84 1.73 -23.30
CA ALA A 249 9.16 2.35 -23.24
C ALA A 249 10.16 1.54 -22.38
N GLY A 250 9.67 0.92 -21.30
CA GLY A 250 10.46 0.02 -20.47
C GLY A 250 10.85 -1.25 -21.23
N LEU A 251 9.92 -1.86 -21.96
CA LEU A 251 10.16 -3.05 -22.76
C LEU A 251 11.25 -2.78 -23.82
N GLY A 252 11.16 -1.69 -24.58
CA GLY A 252 12.20 -1.34 -25.57
C GLY A 252 13.58 -1.13 -24.94
N LEU A 253 13.67 -0.56 -23.73
CA LEU A 253 14.94 -0.46 -23.02
C LEU A 253 15.46 -1.83 -22.58
N TYR A 254 14.58 -2.71 -22.08
CA TYR A 254 14.95 -4.06 -21.72
C TYR A 254 15.48 -4.86 -22.92
N GLU A 255 14.80 -4.81 -24.05
CA GLU A 255 15.21 -5.49 -25.30
C GLU A 255 16.55 -4.96 -25.84
N SER A 256 16.86 -3.66 -25.63
CA SER A 256 18.17 -3.09 -25.94
C SER A 256 19.29 -3.47 -24.97
N GLY A 257 19.00 -4.25 -23.94
CA GLY A 257 19.97 -4.64 -22.92
C GLY A 257 20.32 -3.53 -21.90
N TYR A 258 19.55 -2.43 -21.90
CA TYR A 258 19.79 -1.29 -21.00
C TYR A 258 19.64 -1.70 -19.54
N LYS A 259 20.59 -1.31 -18.68
CA LYS A 259 20.58 -1.58 -17.24
C LYS A 259 20.38 -0.28 -16.46
N PRO A 260 19.21 -0.08 -15.79
CA PRO A 260 18.97 1.13 -15.01
C PRO A 260 19.97 1.27 -13.84
N ASP A 261 20.51 2.44 -13.67
CA ASP A 261 21.42 2.83 -12.60
C ASP A 261 20.77 3.80 -11.59
N PHE A 262 21.56 4.31 -10.65
CA PHE A 262 21.10 5.26 -9.64
C PHE A 262 20.55 6.57 -10.27
N ILE A 263 21.16 7.04 -11.35
CA ILE A 263 20.75 8.28 -12.05
C ILE A 263 19.36 8.10 -12.65
N ASP A 264 19.10 6.92 -13.23
CA ASP A 264 17.82 6.58 -13.82
C ASP A 264 16.67 6.63 -12.80
N PHE A 265 16.92 6.14 -11.60
CA PHE A 265 15.89 6.15 -10.56
C PHE A 265 15.71 7.51 -9.89
N MET A 266 16.79 8.24 -9.65
CA MET A 266 16.74 9.45 -8.83
C MET A 266 16.70 10.74 -9.67
N LEU A 267 17.55 10.85 -10.68
CA LEU A 267 17.73 12.12 -11.39
C LEU A 267 16.84 12.25 -12.63
N LYS A 268 16.68 11.20 -13.44
CA LYS A 268 15.88 11.30 -14.67
C LYS A 268 14.40 11.61 -14.40
N PRO A 269 13.71 11.01 -13.42
CA PRO A 269 12.34 11.40 -13.08
C PRO A 269 12.22 12.84 -12.63
N PHE A 270 13.17 13.31 -11.81
CA PHE A 270 13.25 14.67 -11.33
C PHE A 270 13.54 15.66 -12.48
N GLY A 271 14.52 15.33 -13.33
CA GLY A 271 14.83 16.11 -14.53
C GLY A 271 13.64 16.18 -15.50
N GLN A 272 12.93 15.08 -15.70
CA GLN A 272 11.72 15.05 -16.51
C GLN A 272 10.62 15.97 -15.94
N PHE A 273 10.41 15.95 -14.64
CA PHE A 273 9.47 16.85 -13.98
C PHE A 273 9.82 18.32 -14.27
N TRP A 274 11.08 18.75 -14.02
CA TRP A 274 11.50 20.13 -14.19
C TRP A 274 11.52 20.54 -15.65
N TYR A 275 11.95 19.66 -16.57
CA TYR A 275 11.88 19.89 -18.01
C TYR A 275 10.45 20.21 -18.46
N GLN A 276 9.49 19.39 -18.05
CA GLN A 276 8.08 19.61 -18.37
C GLN A 276 7.53 20.87 -17.71
N PHE A 277 7.84 21.06 -16.43
CA PHE A 277 7.26 22.15 -15.64
C PHE A 277 7.80 23.51 -16.06
N LEU A 278 9.11 23.65 -16.23
CA LEU A 278 9.74 24.92 -16.57
C LEU A 278 9.95 25.11 -18.09
N ILE A 279 10.64 24.17 -18.75
CA ILE A 279 11.08 24.35 -20.15
C ILE A 279 9.89 24.20 -21.11
N LYS A 280 8.99 23.25 -20.86
CA LYS A 280 7.75 23.09 -21.64
C LYS A 280 6.61 24.04 -21.20
N GLY A 281 6.87 24.93 -20.24
CA GLY A 281 5.96 25.99 -19.83
C GLY A 281 4.73 25.54 -19.04
N LEU A 282 4.71 24.30 -18.51
CA LEU A 282 3.57 23.84 -17.71
C LEU A 282 3.38 24.65 -16.42
N ILE A 283 4.38 25.39 -15.97
CA ILE A 283 4.29 26.32 -14.83
C ILE A 283 3.16 27.36 -15.02
N PHE A 284 2.96 27.84 -16.25
CA PHE A 284 1.91 28.82 -16.58
C PHE A 284 0.50 28.26 -16.51
N LYS A 285 0.34 26.94 -16.41
CA LYS A 285 -0.93 26.22 -16.30
C LYS A 285 -1.33 25.93 -14.85
N GLY A 286 -0.61 26.48 -13.88
CA GLY A 286 -0.89 26.38 -12.46
C GLY A 286 -0.93 24.93 -11.95
N LYS A 287 -1.97 24.58 -11.16
CA LYS A 287 -2.10 23.23 -10.57
C LYS A 287 -2.21 22.13 -11.63
N LYS A 288 -2.88 22.38 -12.75
CA LYS A 288 -3.02 21.40 -13.85
C LYS A 288 -1.66 21.07 -14.45
N GLY A 289 -0.85 22.10 -14.73
CA GLY A 289 0.50 21.93 -15.27
C GLY A 289 1.41 21.18 -14.29
N TYR A 290 1.34 21.49 -13.01
CA TYR A 290 2.07 20.77 -11.98
C TYR A 290 1.69 19.28 -11.92
N ILE A 291 0.37 18.99 -11.98
CA ILE A 291 -0.15 17.61 -12.00
C ILE A 291 0.44 16.85 -13.19
N LYS A 292 0.37 17.44 -14.40
CA LYS A 292 0.91 16.81 -15.62
C LYS A 292 2.43 16.57 -15.51
N ALA A 293 3.19 17.55 -15.06
CA ALA A 293 4.64 17.42 -14.88
C ALA A 293 5.01 16.31 -13.90
N TYR A 294 4.30 16.24 -12.75
CA TYR A 294 4.52 15.19 -11.75
C TYR A 294 4.23 13.79 -12.32
N LEU A 295 3.12 13.62 -13.02
CA LEU A 295 2.75 12.34 -13.63
C LEU A 295 3.77 11.88 -14.68
N LEU A 296 4.29 12.79 -15.50
CA LEU A 296 5.35 12.49 -16.46
C LEU A 296 6.68 12.13 -15.80
N GLY A 297 7.01 12.77 -14.67
CA GLY A 297 8.14 12.36 -13.81
C GLY A 297 7.95 10.97 -13.23
N PHE A 298 6.77 10.68 -12.66
CA PHE A 298 6.46 9.37 -12.11
C PHE A 298 6.47 8.26 -13.17
N ALA A 299 6.04 8.56 -14.39
CA ALA A 299 6.12 7.63 -15.52
C ALA A 299 7.57 7.19 -15.84
N GLN A 300 8.59 8.04 -15.59
CA GLN A 300 9.99 7.65 -15.71
C GLN A 300 10.37 6.67 -14.58
N VAL A 301 9.92 6.91 -13.34
CA VAL A 301 10.13 5.97 -12.22
C VAL A 301 9.58 4.60 -12.60
N GLU A 302 8.34 4.55 -13.04
CA GLU A 302 7.64 3.33 -13.42
C GLU A 302 8.38 2.59 -14.58
N LYS A 303 8.80 3.32 -15.61
CA LYS A 303 9.57 2.78 -16.73
C LYS A 303 10.83 2.05 -16.25
N PHE A 304 11.67 2.70 -15.45
CA PHE A 304 12.93 2.11 -14.98
C PHE A 304 12.72 0.98 -13.98
N LEU A 305 11.68 1.06 -13.13
CA LEU A 305 11.30 -0.06 -12.25
C LEU A 305 10.89 -1.30 -13.06
N LYS A 306 10.13 -1.11 -14.14
CA LYS A 306 9.73 -2.21 -15.04
C LYS A 306 10.94 -2.86 -15.71
N VAL A 307 11.89 -2.07 -16.22
CA VAL A 307 13.16 -2.61 -16.77
C VAL A 307 13.89 -3.45 -15.72
N TRP A 308 14.01 -2.92 -14.51
CA TRP A 308 14.68 -3.60 -13.39
C TRP A 308 14.01 -4.92 -13.01
N LEU A 309 12.66 -4.98 -13.03
CA LEU A 309 11.87 -6.18 -12.77
C LEU A 309 12.04 -7.22 -13.88
N MET A 310 11.96 -6.80 -15.16
CA MET A 310 12.12 -7.69 -16.32
C MET A 310 13.50 -8.37 -16.32
N GLN A 311 14.58 -7.63 -15.99
CA GLN A 311 15.93 -8.19 -15.89
C GLN A 311 16.10 -9.26 -14.81
N ARG A 312 15.20 -9.30 -13.84
CA ARG A 312 15.21 -10.26 -12.72
C ARG A 312 14.11 -11.30 -12.80
N HIS A 313 13.37 -11.32 -13.91
CA HIS A 313 12.21 -12.21 -14.11
C HIS A 313 11.17 -12.13 -12.96
N ILE A 314 11.01 -10.94 -12.38
CA ILE A 314 10.04 -10.66 -11.32
C ILE A 314 8.76 -10.07 -11.97
N LYS A 315 7.60 -10.66 -11.65
CA LYS A 315 6.28 -10.21 -12.11
C LYS A 315 5.71 -9.12 -11.23
#